data_b036f8c4a8b69dfb1e41096c33170d6d
#
_entry.id   b036f8c4a8b69dfb1e41096c33170d6d
#
_cell.length_a   1.000
_cell.length_b   1.000
_cell.length_c   1.000
_cell.angle_alpha   90.00
_cell.angle_beta   90.00
_cell.angle_gamma   90.00
#
_symmetry.space_group_name_H-M   'P 1'
#
loop_
_entity.id
_entity.type
_entity.pdbx_description
1 polymer ?
#
loop_
_entity_poly.entity_id
_entity_poly.type
_entity_poly.pdbx_seq_one_letter_code
_entity_poly.pdbx_strand_id
1 'polypeptide(L)'
;MKSLKKKKIIRVNGFLMSLYKNRIVVTGGTGRFGSELKKIKNKYTLFFPKKEELNILKIGSIEKYLRVKKPKYLIHLAGLSRPMEMHEQFLKKSIDLNIIGTANITKVCSDLNIKLIYFSTSYVYPGTKGNYKEEDPLLPKNNYSWSKLGGESAVHMYQNSLILRVCMTEKPFVHKKAF
;
A
#
# COMPACT_ATOMS: atom_id res chain seq x y z
N MET A 1 -15.63 23.60 -41.33
CA MET A 1 -14.34 23.05 -40.83
C MET A 1 -14.09 23.12 -39.33
N LYS A 2 -14.87 23.85 -38.50
CA LYS A 2 -14.66 23.95 -37.03
C LYS A 2 -15.28 22.81 -36.19
N SER A 3 -16.20 22.04 -36.73
CA SER A 3 -16.93 20.98 -35.99
C SER A 3 -16.13 19.66 -35.84
N LEU A 4 -15.27 19.33 -36.80
CA LEU A 4 -14.50 18.06 -36.80
C LEU A 4 -13.35 18.05 -35.78
N LYS A 5 -12.75 19.22 -35.44
CA LYS A 5 -11.66 19.29 -34.46
C LYS A 5 -12.13 19.07 -33.03
N LYS A 6 -13.33 19.54 -32.67
CA LYS A 6 -13.87 19.36 -31.29
C LYS A 6 -14.24 17.88 -30.98
N LYS A 7 -14.81 17.16 -31.95
CA LYS A 7 -15.16 15.72 -31.75
C LYS A 7 -13.90 14.85 -31.58
N LYS A 8 -12.80 15.17 -32.28
CA LYS A 8 -11.54 14.40 -32.16
C LYS A 8 -10.85 14.61 -30.81
N ILE A 9 -10.89 15.82 -30.24
CA ILE A 9 -10.33 16.15 -28.93
C ILE A 9 -11.11 15.46 -27.79
N ILE A 10 -12.45 15.42 -27.86
CA ILE A 10 -13.29 14.76 -26.85
C ILE A 10 -13.10 13.24 -26.86
N ARG A 11 -12.96 12.61 -28.02
CA ARG A 11 -12.65 11.17 -28.12
C ARG A 11 -11.25 10.83 -27.60
N VAL A 12 -10.24 11.67 -27.86
CA VAL A 12 -8.89 11.47 -27.35
C VAL A 12 -8.86 11.60 -25.83
N ASN A 13 -9.54 12.58 -25.26
CA ASN A 13 -9.62 12.75 -23.80
C ASN A 13 -10.38 11.60 -23.12
N GLY A 14 -11.50 11.16 -23.69
CA GLY A 14 -12.25 10.00 -23.19
C GLY A 14 -11.46 8.69 -23.28
N PHE A 15 -10.68 8.49 -24.34
CA PHE A 15 -9.81 7.33 -24.52
C PHE A 15 -8.63 7.36 -23.55
N LEU A 16 -8.00 8.52 -23.35
CA LEU A 16 -6.93 8.70 -22.36
C LEU A 16 -7.44 8.48 -20.94
N MET A 17 -8.61 9.01 -20.56
CA MET A 17 -9.22 8.75 -19.26
C MET A 17 -9.51 7.26 -19.04
N SER A 18 -9.94 6.52 -20.08
CA SER A 18 -10.15 5.07 -20.01
C SER A 18 -8.84 4.31 -19.79
N LEU A 19 -7.73 4.74 -20.40
CA LEU A 19 -6.42 4.12 -20.23
C LEU A 19 -5.86 4.23 -18.80
N TYR A 20 -6.19 5.30 -18.06
CA TYR A 20 -5.75 5.48 -16.67
C TYR A 20 -6.63 4.79 -15.65
N LYS A 21 -7.86 4.41 -16.01
CA LYS A 21 -8.88 3.86 -15.09
C LYS A 21 -8.44 2.56 -14.41
N ASN A 22 -7.54 1.80 -15.04
CA ASN A 22 -7.11 0.48 -14.58
C ASN A 22 -5.66 0.43 -14.07
N ARG A 23 -5.02 1.59 -13.83
CA ARG A 23 -3.64 1.64 -13.36
C ARG A 23 -3.56 1.54 -11.84
N ILE A 24 -2.68 0.66 -11.38
CA ILE A 24 -2.42 0.42 -9.97
C ILE A 24 -0.91 0.46 -9.73
N VAL A 25 -0.47 1.26 -8.78
CA VAL A 25 0.90 1.20 -8.27
C VAL A 25 0.92 0.31 -7.04
N VAL A 26 1.89 -0.61 -6.97
CA VAL A 26 2.08 -1.53 -5.85
C VAL A 26 3.46 -1.31 -5.28
N THR A 27 3.55 -0.71 -4.10
CA THR A 27 4.83 -0.60 -3.38
C THR A 27 5.18 -1.92 -2.71
N GLY A 28 6.46 -2.20 -2.49
CA GLY A 28 6.88 -3.47 -1.87
C GLY A 28 6.74 -4.70 -2.78
N GLY A 29 6.82 -4.49 -4.10
CA GLY A 29 6.69 -5.53 -5.11
C GLY A 29 7.74 -6.64 -5.08
N THR A 30 8.84 -6.48 -4.32
CA THR A 30 9.87 -7.51 -4.09
C THR A 30 9.58 -8.38 -2.86
N GLY A 31 8.61 -7.99 -2.02
CA GLY A 31 8.16 -8.78 -0.88
C GLY A 31 7.36 -10.01 -1.32
N ARG A 32 7.08 -10.92 -0.38
CA ARG A 32 6.36 -12.17 -0.65
C ARG A 32 5.03 -11.93 -1.36
N PHE A 33 4.16 -11.11 -0.78
CA PHE A 33 2.84 -10.84 -1.37
C PHE A 33 2.95 -10.12 -2.72
N GLY A 34 3.83 -9.14 -2.84
CA GLY A 34 4.07 -8.42 -4.09
C GLY A 34 4.57 -9.34 -5.21
N SER A 35 5.41 -10.32 -4.88
CA SER A 35 5.91 -11.32 -5.83
C SER A 35 4.81 -12.26 -6.31
N GLU A 36 3.90 -12.69 -5.42
CA GLU A 36 2.75 -13.50 -5.82
C GLU A 36 1.75 -12.71 -6.65
N LEU A 37 1.49 -11.45 -6.27
CA LEU A 37 0.59 -10.57 -7.02
C LEU A 37 1.05 -10.36 -8.47
N LYS A 38 2.36 -10.34 -8.73
CA LYS A 38 2.92 -10.24 -10.09
C LYS A 38 2.56 -11.42 -11.00
N LYS A 39 2.34 -12.61 -10.42
CA LYS A 39 2.04 -13.84 -11.18
C LYS A 39 0.57 -13.93 -11.59
N ILE A 40 -0.30 -13.16 -10.95
CA ILE A 40 -1.75 -13.24 -11.18
C ILE A 40 -2.10 -12.52 -12.48
N LYS A 41 -2.68 -13.23 -13.44
CA LYS A 41 -3.28 -12.62 -14.63
C LYS A 41 -4.50 -11.80 -14.24
N ASN A 42 -4.54 -10.54 -14.64
CA ASN A 42 -5.62 -9.64 -14.33
C ASN A 42 -5.81 -8.56 -15.41
N LYS A 43 -6.91 -7.82 -15.34
CA LYS A 43 -7.25 -6.74 -16.29
C LYS A 43 -6.63 -5.38 -15.97
N TYR A 44 -5.85 -5.30 -14.91
CA TYR A 44 -5.25 -4.04 -14.45
C TYR A 44 -3.82 -3.89 -14.95
N THR A 45 -3.40 -2.65 -15.14
CA THR A 45 -1.99 -2.33 -15.40
C THR A 45 -1.28 -2.11 -14.07
N LEU A 46 -0.52 -3.10 -13.62
CA LEU A 46 0.20 -3.06 -12.35
C LEU A 46 1.62 -2.52 -12.54
N PHE A 47 2.01 -1.55 -11.73
CA PHE A 47 3.36 -1.00 -11.66
C PHE A 47 3.97 -1.36 -10.31
N PHE A 48 5.15 -1.96 -10.32
CA PHE A 48 5.90 -2.40 -9.15
C PHE A 48 7.24 -1.64 -9.07
N PRO A 49 7.25 -0.38 -8.60
CA PRO A 49 8.47 0.39 -8.53
C PRO A 49 9.50 -0.23 -7.61
N LYS A 50 10.77 -0.15 -8.03
CA LYS A 50 11.90 -0.39 -7.15
C LYS A 50 12.11 0.81 -6.22
N LYS A 51 12.90 0.64 -5.15
CA LYS A 51 13.19 1.71 -4.17
C LYS A 51 13.81 2.96 -4.83
N GLU A 52 14.61 2.76 -5.86
CA GLU A 52 15.27 3.83 -6.61
C GLU A 52 14.27 4.68 -7.40
N GLU A 53 13.17 4.06 -7.86
CA GLU A 53 12.11 4.73 -8.60
C GLU A 53 11.08 5.39 -7.68
N LEU A 54 10.71 4.72 -6.56
CA LEU A 54 9.78 5.21 -5.56
C LEU A 54 10.28 4.86 -4.16
N ASN A 55 10.92 5.83 -3.52
CA ASN A 55 11.36 5.70 -2.13
C ASN A 55 10.30 6.28 -1.20
N ILE A 56 9.67 5.43 -0.37
CA ILE A 56 8.58 5.82 0.55
C ILE A 56 9.04 6.82 1.64
N LEU A 57 10.34 6.94 1.89
CA LEU A 57 10.89 7.90 2.85
C LEU A 57 11.14 9.29 2.22
N LYS A 58 10.95 9.44 0.91
CA LYS A 58 11.18 10.69 0.18
C LYS A 58 9.91 11.12 -0.53
N ILE A 59 9.18 12.09 0.03
CA ILE A 59 7.91 12.60 -0.52
C ILE A 59 8.04 12.95 -2.01
N GLY A 60 9.07 13.70 -2.40
CA GLY A 60 9.29 14.08 -3.80
C GLY A 60 9.49 12.88 -4.75
N SER A 61 10.08 11.76 -4.26
CA SER A 61 10.20 10.53 -5.05
C SER A 61 8.82 9.90 -5.30
N ILE A 62 7.98 9.85 -4.26
CA ILE A 62 6.62 9.31 -4.36
C ILE A 62 5.81 10.16 -5.34
N GLU A 63 5.80 11.47 -5.12
CA GLU A 63 5.04 12.42 -5.91
C GLU A 63 5.43 12.37 -7.39
N LYS A 64 6.74 12.45 -7.69
CA LYS A 64 7.26 12.35 -9.06
C LYS A 64 6.77 11.08 -9.76
N TYR A 65 6.88 9.93 -9.09
CA TYR A 65 6.48 8.65 -9.67
C TYR A 65 4.97 8.57 -9.93
N LEU A 66 4.16 8.98 -8.94
CA LEU A 66 2.70 8.90 -9.04
C LEU A 66 2.13 9.89 -10.07
N ARG A 67 2.70 11.09 -10.19
CA ARG A 67 2.31 12.06 -11.24
C ARG A 67 2.59 11.54 -12.66
N VAL A 68 3.69 10.81 -12.86
CA VAL A 68 4.02 10.19 -14.16
C VAL A 68 3.11 9.00 -14.46
N LYS A 69 2.91 8.10 -13.50
CA LYS A 69 2.11 6.88 -13.73
C LYS A 69 0.61 7.12 -13.69
N LYS A 70 0.15 8.17 -13.01
CA LYS A 70 -1.27 8.56 -12.86
C LYS A 70 -2.16 7.35 -12.49
N PRO A 71 -1.86 6.61 -11.40
CA PRO A 71 -2.65 5.46 -11.02
C PRO A 71 -3.98 5.91 -10.42
N LYS A 72 -5.01 5.06 -10.54
CA LYS A 72 -6.26 5.22 -9.80
C LYS A 72 -6.17 4.66 -8.38
N TYR A 73 -5.34 3.63 -8.18
CA TYR A 73 -5.17 2.93 -6.92
C TYR A 73 -3.68 2.80 -6.58
N LEU A 74 -3.38 2.89 -5.30
CA LEU A 74 -2.07 2.51 -4.76
C LEU A 74 -2.26 1.43 -3.70
N ILE A 75 -1.63 0.26 -3.92
CA ILE A 75 -1.56 -0.82 -2.94
C ILE A 75 -0.23 -0.67 -2.20
N HIS A 76 -0.30 -0.40 -0.90
CA HIS A 76 0.87 -0.17 -0.07
C HIS A 76 1.27 -1.42 0.70
N LEU A 77 2.28 -2.13 0.18
CA LEU A 77 2.88 -3.33 0.79
C LEU A 77 4.29 -3.08 1.29
N ALA A 78 4.92 -1.95 0.91
CA ALA A 78 6.27 -1.63 1.36
C ALA A 78 6.29 -1.36 2.86
N GLY A 79 7.26 -1.94 3.54
CA GLY A 79 7.46 -1.81 4.97
C GLY A 79 8.39 -2.90 5.49
N LEU A 80 8.76 -2.81 6.75
CA LEU A 80 9.47 -3.85 7.47
C LEU A 80 8.44 -4.81 8.08
N SER A 81 8.52 -6.11 7.81
CA SER A 81 7.58 -7.09 8.35
C SER A 81 8.26 -8.30 8.99
N ARG A 82 9.42 -8.69 8.51
CA ARG A 82 10.19 -9.86 9.01
C ARG A 82 11.69 -9.66 8.83
N PRO A 83 12.51 -10.34 9.64
CA PRO A 83 12.11 -11.07 10.85
C PRO A 83 11.59 -10.14 11.95
N MET A 84 10.81 -10.67 12.90
CA MET A 84 10.14 -9.85 13.93
C MET A 84 11.15 -9.18 14.87
N GLU A 85 12.27 -9.83 15.15
CA GLU A 85 13.36 -9.32 15.99
C GLU A 85 13.96 -8.01 15.47
N MET A 86 13.88 -7.77 14.15
CA MET A 86 14.34 -6.51 13.53
C MET A 86 13.60 -5.28 14.08
N HIS A 87 12.37 -5.44 14.53
CA HIS A 87 11.57 -4.34 15.08
C HIS A 87 12.00 -3.97 16.49
N GLU A 88 12.56 -4.93 17.23
CA GLU A 88 13.13 -4.71 18.58
C GLU A 88 14.55 -4.18 18.49
N GLN A 89 15.38 -4.75 17.61
CA GLN A 89 16.79 -4.38 17.46
C GLN A 89 17.00 -3.05 16.73
N PHE A 90 16.15 -2.74 15.74
CA PHE A 90 16.29 -1.58 14.86
C PHE A 90 15.01 -0.73 14.86
N LEU A 91 14.62 -0.25 16.05
CA LEU A 91 13.40 0.54 16.25
C LEU A 91 13.25 1.69 15.25
N LYS A 92 14.34 2.45 15.03
CA LYS A 92 14.35 3.56 14.06
C LYS A 92 13.91 3.11 12.66
N LYS A 93 14.42 1.97 12.17
CA LYS A 93 14.08 1.43 10.87
C LYS A 93 12.60 1.01 10.79
N SER A 94 12.07 0.47 11.89
CA SER A 94 10.65 0.12 12.00
C SER A 94 9.76 1.38 11.92
N ILE A 95 10.11 2.42 12.65
CA ILE A 95 9.42 3.71 12.63
C ILE A 95 9.51 4.33 11.23
N ASP A 96 10.70 4.45 10.67
CA ASP A 96 10.92 5.08 9.38
C ASP A 96 10.09 4.40 8.28
N LEU A 97 10.13 3.07 8.18
CA LEU A 97 9.48 2.36 7.08
C LEU A 97 7.98 2.19 7.29
N ASN A 98 7.53 1.81 8.49
CA ASN A 98 6.14 1.42 8.71
C ASN A 98 5.25 2.61 9.12
N ILE A 99 5.80 3.62 9.79
CA ILE A 99 5.05 4.81 10.21
C ILE A 99 5.29 5.96 9.23
N ILE A 100 6.53 6.46 9.15
CA ILE A 100 6.84 7.65 8.34
C ILE A 100 6.64 7.36 6.85
N GLY A 101 7.11 6.21 6.36
CA GLY A 101 6.91 5.81 4.97
C GLY A 101 5.44 5.68 4.59
N THR A 102 4.62 5.11 5.47
CA THR A 102 3.16 5.00 5.26
C THR A 102 2.49 6.37 5.30
N ALA A 103 2.88 7.24 6.24
CA ALA A 103 2.36 8.61 6.33
C ALA A 103 2.70 9.42 5.06
N ASN A 104 3.93 9.31 4.53
CA ASN A 104 4.32 9.95 3.28
C ASN A 104 3.47 9.47 2.08
N ILE A 105 3.27 8.15 1.97
CA ILE A 105 2.39 7.57 0.93
C ILE A 105 0.97 8.11 1.07
N THR A 106 0.42 8.13 2.28
CA THR A 106 -0.93 8.63 2.55
C THR A 106 -1.07 10.10 2.13
N LYS A 107 -0.11 10.94 2.53
CA LYS A 107 -0.10 12.36 2.19
C LYS A 107 -0.15 12.57 0.67
N VAL A 108 0.75 11.93 -0.08
CA VAL A 108 0.79 12.09 -1.54
C VAL A 108 -0.45 11.49 -2.22
N CYS A 109 -0.98 10.37 -1.72
CA CYS A 109 -2.24 9.81 -2.23
C CYS A 109 -3.41 10.77 -1.99
N SER A 110 -3.47 11.43 -0.84
CA SER A 110 -4.48 12.45 -0.54
C SER A 110 -4.37 13.64 -1.48
N ASP A 111 -3.16 14.20 -1.68
CA ASP A 111 -2.92 15.34 -2.56
C ASP A 111 -3.27 15.05 -4.03
N LEU A 112 -3.09 13.82 -4.47
CA LEU A 112 -3.35 13.37 -5.85
C LEU A 112 -4.71 12.66 -6.02
N ASN A 113 -5.53 12.56 -4.98
CA ASN A 113 -6.81 11.85 -4.94
C ASN A 113 -6.72 10.40 -5.45
N ILE A 114 -5.67 9.66 -5.04
CA ILE A 114 -5.43 8.27 -5.40
C ILE A 114 -5.99 7.38 -4.29
N LYS A 115 -6.86 6.39 -4.61
CA LYS A 115 -7.36 5.46 -3.60
C LYS A 115 -6.23 4.63 -3.03
N LEU A 116 -6.02 4.74 -1.71
CA LEU A 116 -4.98 4.02 -0.98
C LEU A 116 -5.54 2.72 -0.39
N ILE A 117 -4.87 1.60 -0.68
CA ILE A 117 -5.15 0.29 -0.06
C ILE A 117 -3.92 -0.10 0.76
N TYR A 118 -4.05 -0.08 2.07
CA TYR A 118 -2.98 -0.38 3.01
C TYR A 118 -3.11 -1.77 3.60
N PHE A 119 -2.04 -2.54 3.52
CA PHE A 119 -1.97 -3.86 4.15
C PHE A 119 -1.40 -3.73 5.55
N SER A 120 -2.27 -3.82 6.54
CA SER A 120 -1.92 -3.92 7.93
C SER A 120 -1.88 -5.39 8.38
N THR A 121 -2.04 -5.66 9.65
CA THR A 121 -1.88 -6.97 10.26
C THR A 121 -2.95 -7.24 11.30
N SER A 122 -3.34 -8.50 11.46
CA SER A 122 -4.18 -8.96 12.57
C SER A 122 -3.50 -8.81 13.95
N TYR A 123 -2.17 -8.63 14.00
CA TYR A 123 -1.43 -8.45 15.26
C TYR A 123 -1.68 -7.10 15.95
N VAL A 124 -2.46 -6.20 15.35
CA VAL A 124 -2.95 -5.00 16.03
C VAL A 124 -3.98 -5.32 17.11
N TYR A 125 -4.62 -6.50 17.04
CA TYR A 125 -5.53 -7.00 18.06
C TYR A 125 -4.78 -7.71 19.20
N PRO A 126 -5.38 -7.79 20.42
CA PRO A 126 -4.72 -8.40 21.58
C PRO A 126 -4.45 -9.89 21.46
N GLY A 127 -5.10 -10.62 20.56
CA GLY A 127 -4.89 -12.04 20.35
C GLY A 127 -5.42 -12.94 21.50
N THR A 128 -6.28 -12.43 22.37
CA THR A 128 -6.87 -13.17 23.51
C THR A 128 -8.12 -13.96 23.15
N LYS A 129 -8.77 -13.62 22.04
CA LYS A 129 -9.94 -14.30 21.46
C LYS A 129 -9.78 -14.43 19.95
N GLY A 130 -10.64 -15.20 19.30
CA GLY A 130 -10.76 -15.21 17.83
C GLY A 130 -11.86 -14.27 17.34
N ASN A 131 -12.05 -14.24 16.00
CA ASN A 131 -13.16 -13.54 15.32
C ASN A 131 -13.26 -12.03 15.68
N TYR A 132 -12.12 -11.33 15.68
CA TYR A 132 -12.11 -9.88 15.88
C TYR A 132 -12.82 -9.18 14.73
N LYS A 133 -13.62 -8.17 15.09
CA LYS A 133 -14.26 -7.23 14.16
C LYS A 133 -13.42 -5.98 13.99
N GLU A 134 -13.73 -5.19 12.99
CA GLU A 134 -13.00 -3.94 12.68
C GLU A 134 -13.06 -2.93 13.83
N GLU A 135 -14.17 -2.90 14.58
CA GLU A 135 -14.42 -1.98 15.70
C GLU A 135 -13.87 -2.48 17.04
N ASP A 136 -13.40 -3.73 17.11
CA ASP A 136 -12.85 -4.28 18.35
C ASP A 136 -11.61 -3.46 18.81
N PRO A 137 -11.41 -3.29 20.12
CA PRO A 137 -10.27 -2.56 20.67
C PRO A 137 -8.94 -3.13 20.19
N LEU A 138 -8.01 -2.24 19.86
CA LEU A 138 -6.67 -2.57 19.38
C LEU A 138 -5.69 -2.54 20.55
N LEU A 139 -4.90 -3.60 20.70
CA LEU A 139 -3.87 -3.71 21.72
C LEU A 139 -2.66 -4.48 21.18
N PRO A 140 -1.79 -3.83 20.39
CA PRO A 140 -0.56 -4.44 19.90
C PRO A 140 0.35 -4.92 21.03
N LYS A 141 1.03 -6.07 20.83
CA LYS A 141 1.89 -6.68 21.86
C LYS A 141 3.39 -6.62 21.54
N ASN A 142 3.78 -6.13 20.36
CA ASN A 142 5.18 -6.03 19.94
C ASN A 142 5.41 -4.82 19.04
N ASN A 143 6.67 -4.45 18.85
CA ASN A 143 7.02 -3.27 18.06
C ASN A 143 6.61 -3.36 16.58
N TYR A 144 6.56 -4.56 16.00
CA TYR A 144 5.99 -4.74 14.66
C TYR A 144 4.55 -4.26 14.59
N SER A 145 3.70 -4.79 15.46
CA SER A 145 2.28 -4.46 15.46
C SER A 145 2.01 -3.00 15.84
N TRP A 146 2.78 -2.42 16.76
CA TRP A 146 2.73 -0.99 17.06
C TRP A 146 3.13 -0.14 15.85
N SER A 147 4.18 -0.53 15.11
CA SER A 147 4.59 0.19 13.91
C SER A 147 3.54 0.12 12.80
N LYS A 148 2.85 -1.02 12.65
CA LYS A 148 1.75 -1.17 11.70
C LYS A 148 0.53 -0.34 12.09
N LEU A 149 0.17 -0.31 13.37
CA LEU A 149 -0.91 0.52 13.90
C LEU A 149 -0.59 2.02 13.75
N GLY A 150 0.68 2.43 13.95
CA GLY A 150 1.12 3.80 13.69
C GLY A 150 0.92 4.22 12.23
N GLY A 151 1.18 3.29 11.28
CA GLY A 151 0.83 3.50 9.87
C GLY A 151 -0.68 3.58 9.62
N GLU A 152 -1.48 2.72 10.27
CA GLU A 152 -2.96 2.77 10.18
C GLU A 152 -3.50 4.14 10.58
N SER A 153 -2.94 4.76 11.63
CA SER A 153 -3.40 6.08 12.12
C SER A 153 -3.32 7.13 11.01
N ALA A 154 -2.23 7.16 10.24
CA ALA A 154 -2.11 8.09 9.11
C ALA A 154 -3.11 7.75 7.98
N VAL A 155 -3.26 6.47 7.65
CA VAL A 155 -4.17 6.02 6.57
C VAL A 155 -5.63 6.28 6.92
N HIS A 156 -6.00 6.10 8.20
CA HIS A 156 -7.37 6.30 8.69
C HIS A 156 -7.86 7.75 8.54
N MET A 157 -6.95 8.72 8.57
CA MET A 157 -7.27 10.14 8.33
C MET A 157 -7.66 10.43 6.88
N TYR A 158 -7.36 9.55 5.93
CA TYR A 158 -7.65 9.72 4.52
C TYR A 158 -8.90 8.94 4.11
N GLN A 159 -10.02 9.64 3.83
CA GLN A 159 -11.30 9.02 3.52
C GLN A 159 -11.26 8.10 2.28
N ASN A 160 -10.48 8.44 1.23
CA ASN A 160 -10.36 7.61 0.05
C ASN A 160 -9.30 6.50 0.26
N SER A 161 -9.37 5.79 1.39
CA SER A 161 -8.48 4.70 1.75
C SER A 161 -9.23 3.42 2.09
N LEU A 162 -8.48 2.32 2.22
CA LEU A 162 -8.94 1.03 2.73
C LEU A 162 -7.80 0.39 3.51
N ILE A 163 -8.05 0.01 4.75
CA ILE A 163 -7.11 -0.74 5.60
C ILE A 163 -7.51 -2.20 5.61
N LEU A 164 -6.58 -3.08 5.26
CA LEU A 164 -6.77 -4.54 5.30
C LEU A 164 -5.89 -5.12 6.42
N ARG A 165 -6.49 -5.52 7.54
CA ARG A 165 -5.81 -6.23 8.64
C ARG A 165 -5.74 -7.70 8.32
N VAL A 166 -4.65 -8.10 7.67
CA VAL A 166 -4.49 -9.47 7.13
C VAL A 166 -3.63 -10.34 8.03
N CYS A 167 -3.96 -11.63 8.08
CA CYS A 167 -3.08 -12.68 8.58
C CYS A 167 -2.58 -13.46 7.35
N MET A 168 -1.30 -13.28 7.00
CA MET A 168 -0.75 -13.95 5.82
C MET A 168 -0.29 -15.36 6.16
N THR A 169 -0.98 -16.34 5.59
CA THR A 169 -0.62 -17.77 5.67
C THR A 169 -0.13 -18.26 4.30
N GLU A 170 0.90 -19.08 4.29
CA GLU A 170 1.41 -19.73 3.09
C GLU A 170 0.76 -21.12 2.91
N LYS A 171 0.48 -21.49 1.65
CA LYS A 171 0.09 -22.87 1.32
C LYS A 171 1.19 -23.51 0.46
N PRO A 172 1.73 -24.70 0.82
CA PRO A 172 1.44 -25.45 2.07
C PRO A 172 1.95 -24.68 3.31
N PHE A 173 1.29 -24.91 4.46
CA PHE A 173 1.70 -24.31 5.72
C PHE A 173 3.10 -24.78 6.10
N VAL A 174 4.08 -23.88 6.07
CA VAL A 174 5.43 -24.15 6.54
C VAL A 174 5.49 -23.78 8.01
N HIS A 175 5.27 -24.73 8.89
CA HIS A 175 5.20 -24.56 10.35
C HIS A 175 6.40 -23.83 10.98
N LYS A 176 7.57 -23.83 10.32
CA LYS A 176 8.80 -23.24 10.85
C LYS A 176 9.01 -21.75 10.53
N LYS A 177 8.11 -21.07 9.79
CA LYS A 177 8.32 -19.67 9.35
C LYS A 177 7.16 -18.72 9.62
N ALA A 178 6.16 -19.14 10.37
CA ALA A 178 4.96 -18.33 10.61
C ALA A 178 5.06 -17.44 11.86
N PHE A 179 6.03 -17.69 12.76
CA PHE A 179 6.20 -16.94 14.01
C PHE A 179 7.67 -16.65 14.29
#